data_8d7a7acef08e17610cd588cb3c53e837
#
_entry.id   8d7a7acef08e17610cd588cb3c53e837
#
_cell.length_a   1.000
_cell.length_b   1.000
_cell.length_c   1.000
_cell.angle_alpha   90.00
_cell.angle_beta   90.00
_cell.angle_gamma   90.00
#
_symmetry.space_group_name_H-M   'P 1'
#
loop_
_entity.id
_entity.type
_entity.pdbx_description
1 polymer ?
#
loop_
_entity_poly.entity_id
_entity_poly.type
_entity_poly.pdbx_seq_one_letter_code
_entity_poly.pdbx_strand_id
1 'polypeptide(L)'
;MQLSIFRYIFKIPDIRKRIFFTLFMFAVYRLGAAVPVPGVDLEAVQRLTDSGSQAGIYGLLNLFSGGALETFSVFALGIMPYITASIILQLLTVVIPRLQKLQEEGESGRKVITQWTRYITVVLALLQSTALTYLFSRGSLTGGISLIPNYTPSRVGLIVLTMTAGTAFIMWIRELISQRGVGNGMSLIIFASIVSQLPAQFGGAYQVTAGQGRIGQFTFLMLMFFLMIVGIIYVEQGQRRIPIQFAKRVRGRKVMGGQSTYIPLKVNSAGVIPVIFATSILFFPALVATSLPQDNSVTAAIRNWIDVNLANSQGTTWFYIFFLGILIIFFTYFYTTIQFDPVRQSDMIRRQGGFVPGVRPGISTTNYLSHIINRITLPGSIFLASVAVLPSIASAIWDIPLGFSGISILITVGVALETMKQIESQLSMRNYEGFID
;
A
#
# COMPACT_ATOMS: atom_id res chain seq x y z
N MET A 1 -0.97 23.84 18.66
CA MET A 1 -0.99 24.26 17.26
C MET A 1 -1.79 23.31 16.37
N GLN A 2 -1.71 21.97 16.54
CA GLN A 2 -2.43 21.00 15.68
C GLN A 2 -3.96 20.97 15.88
N LEU A 3 -4.47 21.16 17.08
CA LEU A 3 -5.93 21.16 17.35
C LEU A 3 -6.67 22.37 16.74
N SER A 4 -6.00 23.50 16.58
CA SER A 4 -6.56 24.67 15.90
C SER A 4 -6.70 24.44 14.40
N ILE A 5 -5.78 23.68 13.76
CA ILE A 5 -5.81 23.33 12.34
C ILE A 5 -7.07 22.51 12.02
N PHE A 6 -7.42 21.52 12.86
CA PHE A 6 -8.65 20.74 12.67
C PHE A 6 -9.91 21.60 12.68
N ARG A 7 -9.96 22.63 13.52
CA ARG A 7 -11.10 23.56 13.61
C ARG A 7 -11.19 24.46 12.35
N TYR A 8 -10.05 24.82 11.74
CA TYR A 8 -10.00 25.59 10.51
C TYR A 8 -10.36 24.76 9.28
N ILE A 9 -10.01 23.46 9.22
CA ILE A 9 -10.35 22.55 8.13
C ILE A 9 -11.85 22.52 7.85
N PHE A 10 -12.67 22.46 8.92
CA PHE A 10 -14.13 22.42 8.80
C PHE A 10 -14.77 23.78 8.48
N LYS A 11 -14.04 24.90 8.64
CA LYS A 11 -14.53 26.23 8.28
C LYS A 11 -14.46 26.49 6.78
N ILE A 12 -13.55 25.84 6.04
CA ILE A 12 -13.36 26.06 4.61
C ILE A 12 -14.32 25.14 3.83
N PRO A 13 -15.31 25.70 3.09
CA PRO A 13 -16.38 24.92 2.49
C PRO A 13 -15.89 23.91 1.44
N ASP A 14 -14.82 24.23 0.69
CA ASP A 14 -14.32 23.33 -0.35
C ASP A 14 -13.58 22.12 0.22
N ILE A 15 -12.75 22.30 1.24
CA ILE A 15 -12.04 21.19 1.90
C ILE A 15 -13.05 20.31 2.61
N ARG A 16 -14.05 20.90 3.27
CA ARG A 16 -15.15 20.18 3.90
C ARG A 16 -15.91 19.33 2.87
N LYS A 17 -16.27 19.87 1.71
CA LYS A 17 -16.93 19.11 0.63
C LYS A 17 -16.08 17.92 0.17
N ARG A 18 -14.78 18.09 0.00
CA ARG A 18 -13.86 17.02 -0.42
C ARG A 18 -13.74 15.92 0.65
N ILE A 19 -13.68 16.30 1.94
CA ILE A 19 -13.63 15.34 3.05
C ILE A 19 -14.93 14.54 3.11
N PHE A 20 -16.11 15.21 3.08
CA PHE A 20 -17.39 14.52 3.08
C PHE A 20 -17.56 13.61 1.86
N PHE A 21 -17.09 14.03 0.70
CA PHE A 21 -17.09 13.19 -0.49
C PHE A 21 -16.24 11.92 -0.30
N THR A 22 -15.05 12.06 0.28
CA THR A 22 -14.17 10.91 0.57
C THR A 22 -14.81 9.96 1.56
N LEU A 23 -15.40 10.48 2.66
CA LEU A 23 -16.13 9.66 3.64
C LEU A 23 -17.35 8.96 3.03
N PHE A 24 -18.09 9.64 2.15
CA PHE A 24 -19.19 9.04 1.41
C PHE A 24 -18.71 7.89 0.50
N MET A 25 -17.58 8.06 -0.19
CA MET A 25 -16.98 6.99 -1.01
C MET A 25 -16.51 5.81 -0.15
N PHE A 26 -16.03 6.04 1.07
CA PHE A 26 -15.72 4.96 2.02
C PHE A 26 -17.00 4.19 2.43
N ALA A 27 -18.10 4.89 2.67
CA ALA A 27 -19.37 4.23 2.96
C ALA A 27 -19.85 3.37 1.78
N VAL A 28 -19.76 3.88 0.55
CA VAL A 28 -20.08 3.12 -0.67
C VAL A 28 -19.18 1.88 -0.80
N TYR A 29 -17.88 2.04 -0.56
CA TYR A 29 -16.95 0.91 -0.56
C TYR A 29 -17.32 -0.15 0.50
N ARG A 30 -17.67 0.25 1.72
CA ARG A 30 -18.09 -0.68 2.78
C ARG A 30 -19.39 -1.39 2.47
N LEU A 31 -20.36 -0.69 1.89
CA LEU A 31 -21.61 -1.32 1.43
C LEU A 31 -21.34 -2.39 0.37
N GLY A 32 -20.50 -2.11 -0.61
CA GLY A 32 -20.15 -3.10 -1.63
C GLY A 32 -19.34 -4.29 -1.08
N ALA A 33 -18.54 -4.09 -0.04
CA ALA A 33 -17.83 -5.15 0.67
C ALA A 33 -18.76 -6.06 1.51
N ALA A 34 -19.98 -5.62 1.80
CA ALA A 34 -20.98 -6.40 2.52
C ALA A 34 -21.94 -7.18 1.60
N VAL A 35 -21.95 -6.89 0.28
CA VAL A 35 -22.84 -7.56 -0.68
C VAL A 35 -22.21 -8.86 -1.16
N PRO A 36 -22.75 -10.04 -0.83
CA PRO A 36 -22.19 -11.32 -1.25
C PRO A 36 -22.35 -11.54 -2.76
N VAL A 37 -21.43 -12.29 -3.34
CA VAL A 37 -21.48 -12.69 -4.75
C VAL A 37 -22.63 -13.69 -4.95
N PRO A 38 -23.50 -13.51 -5.95
CA PRO A 38 -24.58 -14.44 -6.22
C PRO A 38 -24.04 -15.82 -6.64
N GLY A 39 -24.62 -16.89 -6.10
CA GLY A 39 -24.25 -18.27 -6.40
C GLY A 39 -23.24 -18.91 -5.43
N VAL A 40 -22.89 -18.22 -4.34
CA VAL A 40 -22.08 -18.73 -3.24
C VAL A 40 -22.98 -19.16 -2.08
N ASP A 41 -22.59 -20.24 -1.39
CA ASP A 41 -23.26 -20.73 -0.20
C ASP A 41 -22.87 -19.90 1.03
N LEU A 42 -23.80 -19.07 1.51
CA LEU A 42 -23.58 -18.19 2.65
C LEU A 42 -23.43 -18.97 3.97
N GLU A 43 -24.07 -20.13 4.11
CA GLU A 43 -23.90 -20.96 5.32
C GLU A 43 -22.49 -21.55 5.37
N ALA A 44 -21.95 -21.99 4.23
CA ALA A 44 -20.57 -22.45 4.14
C ALA A 44 -19.56 -21.32 4.44
N VAL A 45 -19.85 -20.12 4.00
CA VAL A 45 -19.04 -18.91 4.31
C VAL A 45 -19.05 -18.61 5.82
N GLN A 46 -20.22 -18.67 6.49
CA GLN A 46 -20.32 -18.46 7.93
C GLN A 46 -19.56 -19.52 8.72
N ARG A 47 -19.66 -20.80 8.33
CA ARG A 47 -18.90 -21.90 8.96
C ARG A 47 -17.39 -21.68 8.87
N LEU A 48 -16.90 -21.10 7.79
CA LEU A 48 -15.47 -20.75 7.65
C LEU A 48 -15.06 -19.62 8.58
N THR A 49 -15.89 -18.60 8.70
CA THR A 49 -15.63 -17.48 9.60
C THR A 49 -15.60 -17.94 11.06
N ASP A 50 -16.53 -18.82 11.45
CA ASP A 50 -16.63 -19.37 12.80
C ASP A 50 -15.50 -20.36 13.13
N SER A 51 -14.99 -21.09 12.12
CA SER A 51 -13.88 -22.06 12.32
C SER A 51 -12.52 -21.41 12.56
N GLY A 52 -12.40 -20.08 12.47
CA GLY A 52 -11.17 -19.34 12.73
C GLY A 52 -10.01 -19.67 11.76
N SER A 53 -10.28 -20.39 10.67
CA SER A 53 -9.27 -20.80 9.68
C SER A 53 -8.86 -19.66 8.75
N GLN A 54 -8.64 -18.47 9.31
CA GLN A 54 -8.15 -17.28 8.58
C GLN A 54 -6.63 -17.35 8.35
N ALA A 55 -6.13 -18.53 8.18
CA ALA A 55 -4.73 -18.85 8.12
C ALA A 55 -4.18 -18.67 6.68
N GLY A 56 -2.98 -18.13 6.54
CA GLY A 56 -2.20 -18.14 5.30
C GLY A 56 -2.53 -17.05 4.31
N ILE A 57 -2.54 -17.45 3.06
CA ILE A 57 -2.84 -16.61 1.89
C ILE A 57 -4.20 -15.93 2.03
N TYR A 58 -5.17 -16.63 2.63
CA TYR A 58 -6.51 -16.11 2.87
C TYR A 58 -6.51 -14.87 3.78
N GLY A 59 -5.72 -14.90 4.87
CA GLY A 59 -5.58 -13.76 5.78
C GLY A 59 -4.98 -12.51 5.11
N LEU A 60 -3.96 -12.69 4.26
CA LEU A 60 -3.36 -11.58 3.51
C LEU A 60 -4.33 -10.99 2.48
N LEU A 61 -5.03 -11.84 1.72
CA LEU A 61 -6.07 -11.38 0.78
C LEU A 61 -7.18 -10.63 1.50
N ASN A 62 -7.59 -11.14 2.65
CA ASN A 62 -8.64 -10.55 3.45
C ASN A 62 -8.25 -9.17 3.99
N LEU A 63 -6.99 -8.99 4.37
CA LEU A 63 -6.45 -7.70 4.80
C LEU A 63 -6.61 -6.61 3.73
N PHE A 64 -6.25 -6.92 2.48
CA PHE A 64 -6.33 -5.97 1.35
C PHE A 64 -7.75 -5.81 0.81
N SER A 65 -8.62 -6.79 1.00
CA SER A 65 -10.03 -6.70 0.63
C SER A 65 -10.90 -6.02 1.70
N GLY A 66 -10.35 -5.80 2.91
CA GLY A 66 -11.08 -5.17 4.00
C GLY A 66 -12.19 -6.03 4.61
N GLY A 67 -12.02 -7.36 4.65
CA GLY A 67 -13.02 -8.31 5.12
C GLY A 67 -13.98 -8.77 4.03
N ALA A 68 -13.86 -8.24 2.82
CA ALA A 68 -14.74 -8.58 1.71
C ALA A 68 -14.56 -10.03 1.21
N LEU A 69 -13.41 -10.64 1.48
CA LEU A 69 -13.17 -12.03 1.15
C LEU A 69 -13.84 -12.99 2.16
N GLU A 70 -13.91 -12.62 3.44
CA GLU A 70 -14.62 -13.40 4.46
C GLU A 70 -16.10 -13.58 4.14
N THR A 71 -16.71 -12.53 3.62
CA THR A 71 -18.12 -12.55 3.20
C THR A 71 -18.31 -13.02 1.76
N PHE A 72 -17.23 -13.36 1.06
CA PHE A 72 -17.22 -13.66 -0.37
C PHE A 72 -18.02 -12.60 -1.16
N SER A 73 -17.73 -11.35 -0.90
CA SER A 73 -18.49 -10.24 -1.47
C SER A 73 -18.06 -9.88 -2.89
N VAL A 74 -18.83 -9.02 -3.53
CA VAL A 74 -18.52 -8.46 -4.86
C VAL A 74 -17.13 -7.83 -4.90
N PHE A 75 -16.63 -7.32 -3.76
CA PHE A 75 -15.30 -6.73 -3.62
C PHE A 75 -14.25 -7.69 -3.04
N ALA A 76 -14.47 -9.01 -3.11
CA ALA A 76 -13.56 -10.01 -2.55
C ALA A 76 -12.12 -9.92 -3.07
N LEU A 77 -11.91 -9.56 -4.34
CA LEU A 77 -10.56 -9.28 -4.89
C LEU A 77 -9.95 -7.99 -4.35
N GLY A 78 -10.77 -7.09 -3.81
CA GLY A 78 -10.32 -5.79 -3.35
C GLY A 78 -9.63 -4.97 -4.44
N ILE A 79 -8.61 -4.22 -4.04
CA ILE A 79 -7.80 -3.38 -4.93
C ILE A 79 -6.54 -4.09 -5.46
N MET A 80 -6.30 -5.36 -5.06
CA MET A 80 -5.09 -6.11 -5.39
C MET A 80 -4.79 -6.21 -6.90
N PRO A 81 -5.75 -6.51 -7.81
CA PRO A 81 -5.48 -6.57 -9.24
C PRO A 81 -4.96 -5.24 -9.79
N TYR A 82 -5.47 -4.11 -9.27
CA TYR A 82 -5.03 -2.78 -9.66
C TYR A 82 -3.61 -2.47 -9.15
N ILE A 83 -3.31 -2.85 -7.91
CA ILE A 83 -1.96 -2.69 -7.34
C ILE A 83 -0.96 -3.44 -8.19
N THR A 84 -1.23 -4.72 -8.47
CA THR A 84 -0.36 -5.58 -9.29
C THR A 84 -0.16 -5.01 -10.70
N ALA A 85 -1.23 -4.54 -11.35
CA ALA A 85 -1.16 -3.89 -12.66
C ALA A 85 -0.29 -2.62 -12.63
N SER A 86 -0.46 -1.80 -11.60
CA SER A 86 0.32 -0.58 -11.41
C SER A 86 1.81 -0.87 -11.20
N ILE A 87 2.13 -1.90 -10.40
CA ILE A 87 3.49 -2.39 -10.18
C ILE A 87 4.12 -2.85 -11.49
N ILE A 88 3.43 -3.71 -12.24
CA ILE A 88 3.91 -4.24 -13.52
C ILE A 88 4.22 -3.09 -14.49
N LEU A 89 3.30 -2.13 -14.64
CA LEU A 89 3.54 -0.99 -15.53
C LEU A 89 4.68 -0.10 -15.03
N GLN A 90 4.80 0.12 -13.75
CA GLN A 90 5.87 0.92 -13.17
C GLN A 90 7.25 0.27 -13.38
N LEU A 91 7.35 -1.06 -13.28
CA LEU A 91 8.55 -1.80 -13.62
C LEU A 91 8.84 -1.74 -15.13
N LEU A 92 7.80 -1.86 -15.96
CA LEU A 92 7.94 -1.77 -17.41
C LEU A 92 8.36 -0.37 -17.90
N THR A 93 7.99 0.70 -17.18
CA THR A 93 8.45 2.06 -17.53
C THR A 93 9.96 2.24 -17.37
N VAL A 94 10.61 1.44 -16.50
CA VAL A 94 12.08 1.46 -16.34
C VAL A 94 12.78 0.69 -17.47
N VAL A 95 12.14 -0.37 -17.96
CA VAL A 95 12.75 -1.29 -18.96
C VAL A 95 12.44 -0.86 -20.40
N ILE A 96 11.23 -0.32 -20.63
CA ILE A 96 10.77 0.02 -21.98
C ILE A 96 10.94 1.51 -22.25
N PRO A 97 11.85 1.92 -23.18
CA PRO A 97 12.13 3.33 -23.46
C PRO A 97 10.91 4.14 -23.95
N ARG A 98 9.94 3.48 -24.60
CA ARG A 98 8.70 4.14 -25.04
C ARG A 98 7.81 4.54 -23.87
N LEU A 99 7.71 3.72 -22.83
CA LEU A 99 6.95 4.02 -21.62
C LEU A 99 7.66 5.08 -20.79
N GLN A 100 8.99 5.05 -20.74
CA GLN A 100 9.79 6.08 -20.10
C GLN A 100 9.54 7.46 -20.74
N LYS A 101 9.54 7.57 -22.07
CA LYS A 101 9.20 8.81 -22.78
C LYS A 101 7.81 9.32 -22.43
N LEU A 102 6.80 8.44 -22.40
CA LEU A 102 5.45 8.79 -21.98
C LEU A 102 5.42 9.35 -20.54
N GLN A 103 6.22 8.79 -19.64
CA GLN A 103 6.33 9.32 -18.27
C GLN A 103 6.97 10.72 -18.22
N GLU A 104 7.88 11.02 -19.16
CA GLU A 104 8.54 12.32 -19.31
C GLU A 104 7.65 13.38 -19.94
N GLU A 105 6.64 13.00 -20.74
CA GLU A 105 5.65 13.91 -21.35
C GLU A 105 4.69 14.57 -20.31
N GLY A 106 4.80 14.23 -19.04
CA GLY A 106 4.02 14.85 -17.96
C GLY A 106 2.58 14.34 -17.89
N GLU A 107 1.58 15.23 -17.83
CA GLU A 107 0.18 14.84 -17.61
C GLU A 107 -0.43 14.04 -18.76
N SER A 108 -0.09 14.34 -20.01
CA SER A 108 -0.60 13.62 -21.18
C SER A 108 -0.15 12.16 -21.18
N GLY A 109 1.13 11.92 -20.98
CA GLY A 109 1.68 10.57 -20.91
C GLY A 109 1.20 9.78 -19.69
N ARG A 110 1.03 10.43 -18.53
CA ARG A 110 0.44 9.80 -17.34
C ARG A 110 -0.99 9.32 -17.58
N LYS A 111 -1.81 10.04 -18.34
CA LYS A 111 -3.16 9.60 -18.72
C LYS A 111 -3.12 8.30 -19.52
N VAL A 112 -2.20 8.18 -20.48
CA VAL A 112 -2.01 6.98 -21.28
C VAL A 112 -1.57 5.80 -20.40
N ILE A 113 -0.58 5.99 -19.52
CA ILE A 113 -0.12 4.95 -18.58
C ILE A 113 -1.27 4.50 -17.66
N THR A 114 -2.06 5.43 -17.14
CA THR A 114 -3.24 5.10 -16.32
C THR A 114 -4.26 4.28 -17.09
N GLN A 115 -4.48 4.58 -18.36
CA GLN A 115 -5.40 3.80 -19.21
C GLN A 115 -4.90 2.38 -19.43
N TRP A 116 -3.61 2.17 -19.70
CA TRP A 116 -3.01 0.85 -19.76
C TRP A 116 -3.12 0.09 -18.44
N THR A 117 -2.92 0.79 -17.30
CA THR A 117 -3.13 0.20 -15.96
C THR A 117 -4.55 -0.35 -15.82
N ARG A 118 -5.57 0.39 -16.28
CA ARG A 118 -6.96 -0.07 -16.23
C ARG A 118 -7.18 -1.36 -17.03
N TYR A 119 -6.67 -1.43 -18.27
CA TYR A 119 -6.81 -2.62 -19.10
C TYR A 119 -6.14 -3.84 -18.46
N ILE A 120 -4.91 -3.70 -17.99
CA ILE A 120 -4.18 -4.78 -17.31
C ILE A 120 -4.91 -5.18 -16.02
N THR A 121 -5.46 -4.23 -15.28
CA THR A 121 -6.26 -4.50 -14.07
C THR A 121 -7.46 -5.40 -14.36
N VAL A 122 -8.21 -5.13 -15.42
CA VAL A 122 -9.38 -5.95 -15.79
C VAL A 122 -8.95 -7.37 -16.18
N VAL A 123 -7.86 -7.50 -16.96
CA VAL A 123 -7.31 -8.82 -17.34
C VAL A 123 -6.85 -9.59 -16.12
N LEU A 124 -6.10 -8.95 -15.21
CA LEU A 124 -5.66 -9.58 -13.96
C LEU A 124 -6.83 -9.93 -13.05
N ALA A 125 -7.84 -9.07 -12.97
CA ALA A 125 -9.05 -9.35 -12.20
C ALA A 125 -9.80 -10.59 -12.73
N LEU A 126 -9.93 -10.74 -14.05
CA LEU A 126 -10.49 -11.94 -14.68
C LEU A 126 -9.67 -13.20 -14.35
N LEU A 127 -8.35 -13.13 -14.44
CA LEU A 127 -7.48 -14.26 -14.12
C LEU A 127 -7.56 -14.64 -12.64
N GLN A 128 -7.47 -13.65 -11.74
CA GLN A 128 -7.51 -13.88 -10.30
C GLN A 128 -8.90 -14.35 -9.82
N SER A 129 -9.99 -13.79 -10.36
CA SER A 129 -11.34 -14.24 -10.01
C SER A 129 -11.59 -15.67 -10.47
N THR A 130 -11.12 -16.05 -11.64
CA THR A 130 -11.21 -17.42 -12.15
C THR A 130 -10.41 -18.39 -11.26
N ALA A 131 -9.17 -18.04 -10.91
CA ALA A 131 -8.33 -18.83 -10.04
C ALA A 131 -8.96 -18.99 -8.65
N LEU A 132 -9.44 -17.92 -8.03
CA LEU A 132 -10.08 -17.98 -6.72
C LEU A 132 -11.38 -18.80 -6.76
N THR A 133 -12.23 -18.63 -7.77
CA THR A 133 -13.46 -19.41 -7.94
C THR A 133 -13.15 -20.90 -8.02
N TYR A 134 -12.11 -21.29 -8.76
CA TYR A 134 -11.66 -22.66 -8.84
C TYR A 134 -11.14 -23.20 -7.50
N LEU A 135 -10.33 -22.43 -6.79
CA LEU A 135 -9.78 -22.83 -5.47
C LEU A 135 -10.88 -22.99 -4.41
N PHE A 136 -11.87 -22.10 -4.41
CA PHE A 136 -12.99 -22.18 -3.48
C PHE A 136 -13.96 -23.33 -3.82
N SER A 137 -14.11 -23.68 -5.10
CA SER A 137 -14.93 -24.82 -5.50
C SER A 137 -14.34 -26.15 -5.02
N ARG A 138 -12.99 -26.24 -4.97
CA ARG A 138 -12.28 -27.44 -4.48
C ARG A 138 -12.06 -27.47 -2.97
N GLY A 139 -12.40 -26.40 -2.26
CA GLY A 139 -12.13 -26.32 -0.82
C GLY A 139 -10.64 -26.21 -0.45
N SER A 140 -9.76 -25.94 -1.42
CA SER A 140 -8.30 -25.92 -1.20
C SER A 140 -7.84 -24.81 -0.26
N LEU A 141 -8.58 -23.69 -0.21
CA LEU A 141 -8.31 -22.56 0.68
C LEU A 141 -9.14 -22.59 1.98
N THR A 142 -10.14 -23.48 2.04
CA THR A 142 -11.19 -23.50 3.06
C THR A 142 -11.18 -24.76 3.91
N GLY A 143 -10.03 -25.48 3.92
CA GLY A 143 -9.90 -26.70 4.72
C GLY A 143 -10.84 -27.85 4.29
N GLY A 144 -11.20 -27.91 2.99
CA GLY A 144 -12.07 -28.96 2.45
C GLY A 144 -13.55 -28.57 2.30
N ILE A 145 -13.95 -27.38 2.77
CA ILE A 145 -15.33 -26.88 2.62
C ILE A 145 -15.48 -26.22 1.24
N SER A 146 -16.32 -26.80 0.38
CA SER A 146 -16.67 -26.19 -0.90
C SER A 146 -17.67 -25.04 -0.69
N LEU A 147 -17.30 -23.83 -1.13
CA LEU A 147 -18.18 -22.64 -1.06
C LEU A 147 -19.13 -22.51 -2.24
N ILE A 148 -18.90 -23.30 -3.29
CA ILE A 148 -19.69 -23.25 -4.53
C ILE A 148 -20.36 -24.60 -4.73
N PRO A 149 -21.58 -24.78 -4.23
CA PRO A 149 -22.36 -25.99 -4.51
C PRO A 149 -22.72 -25.99 -6.01
N ASN A 150 -22.52 -27.09 -6.68
CA ASN A 150 -22.78 -27.25 -8.13
C ASN A 150 -21.88 -26.35 -9.01
N TYR A 151 -20.69 -26.80 -9.30
CA TYR A 151 -19.75 -26.15 -10.20
C TYR A 151 -20.22 -26.26 -11.65
N THR A 152 -21.12 -25.33 -12.07
CA THR A 152 -21.60 -25.21 -13.45
C THR A 152 -20.92 -24.05 -14.16
N PRO A 153 -20.63 -24.15 -15.48
CA PRO A 153 -19.96 -23.07 -16.22
C PRO A 153 -20.68 -21.73 -16.14
N SER A 154 -22.02 -21.74 -16.09
CA SER A 154 -22.83 -20.52 -15.97
C SER A 154 -22.64 -19.85 -14.60
N ARG A 155 -22.58 -20.60 -13.50
CA ARG A 155 -22.32 -20.05 -12.16
C ARG A 155 -20.91 -19.52 -12.03
N VAL A 156 -19.93 -20.25 -12.54
CA VAL A 156 -18.54 -19.79 -12.58
C VAL A 156 -18.42 -18.49 -13.35
N GLY A 157 -19.02 -18.41 -14.53
CA GLY A 157 -19.04 -17.20 -15.33
C GLY A 157 -19.69 -16.02 -14.60
N LEU A 158 -20.80 -16.25 -13.88
CA LEU A 158 -21.47 -15.21 -13.10
C LEU A 158 -20.62 -14.73 -11.94
N ILE A 159 -19.97 -15.62 -11.17
CA ILE A 159 -19.09 -15.27 -10.06
C ILE A 159 -17.90 -14.45 -10.57
N VAL A 160 -17.22 -14.94 -11.63
CA VAL A 160 -16.06 -14.29 -12.23
C VAL A 160 -16.40 -12.89 -12.75
N LEU A 161 -17.52 -12.75 -13.46
CA LEU A 161 -17.98 -11.45 -13.95
C LEU A 161 -18.32 -10.50 -12.81
N THR A 162 -19.00 -10.99 -11.76
CA THR A 162 -19.39 -10.17 -10.61
C THR A 162 -18.15 -9.65 -9.85
N MET A 163 -17.17 -10.52 -9.58
CA MET A 163 -15.93 -10.11 -8.90
C MET A 163 -15.09 -9.16 -9.75
N THR A 164 -15.04 -9.39 -11.06
CA THR A 164 -14.33 -8.49 -11.99
C THR A 164 -15.01 -7.13 -12.09
N ALA A 165 -16.35 -7.10 -12.17
CA ALA A 165 -17.13 -5.87 -12.13
C ALA A 165 -16.93 -5.12 -10.81
N GLY A 166 -16.85 -5.83 -9.69
CA GLY A 166 -16.52 -5.27 -8.37
C GLY A 166 -15.15 -4.59 -8.34
N THR A 167 -14.15 -5.24 -8.89
CA THR A 167 -12.80 -4.64 -9.00
C THR A 167 -12.80 -3.39 -9.89
N ALA A 168 -13.51 -3.42 -11.03
CA ALA A 168 -13.66 -2.26 -11.90
C ALA A 168 -14.37 -1.11 -11.19
N PHE A 169 -15.37 -1.40 -10.36
CA PHE A 169 -16.06 -0.41 -9.54
C PHE A 169 -15.17 0.19 -8.46
N ILE A 170 -14.35 -0.61 -7.76
CA ILE A 170 -13.35 -0.12 -6.81
C ILE A 170 -12.35 0.81 -7.50
N MET A 171 -11.88 0.43 -8.69
CA MET A 171 -10.99 1.26 -9.49
C MET A 171 -11.64 2.61 -9.84
N TRP A 172 -12.92 2.63 -10.16
CA TRP A 172 -13.67 3.86 -10.40
C TRP A 172 -13.84 4.71 -9.13
N ILE A 173 -14.18 4.10 -7.97
CA ILE A 173 -14.21 4.80 -6.67
C ILE A 173 -12.87 5.46 -6.38
N ARG A 174 -11.76 4.73 -6.57
CA ARG A 174 -10.40 5.24 -6.39
C ARG A 174 -10.15 6.50 -7.23
N GLU A 175 -10.56 6.48 -8.50
CA GLU A 175 -10.38 7.63 -9.38
C GLU A 175 -11.22 8.84 -8.94
N LEU A 176 -12.46 8.61 -8.55
CA LEU A 176 -13.33 9.66 -8.01
C LEU A 176 -12.74 10.30 -6.76
N ILE A 177 -12.19 9.49 -5.83
CA ILE A 177 -11.53 10.02 -4.64
C ILE A 177 -10.32 10.87 -5.03
N SER A 178 -9.48 10.39 -5.97
CA SER A 178 -8.29 11.14 -6.42
C SER A 178 -8.62 12.44 -7.13
N GLN A 179 -9.76 12.52 -7.85
CA GLN A 179 -10.17 13.71 -8.60
C GLN A 179 -10.96 14.72 -7.75
N ARG A 180 -11.88 14.24 -6.92
CA ARG A 180 -12.85 15.08 -6.20
C ARG A 180 -12.70 15.04 -4.68
N GLY A 181 -11.97 14.07 -4.16
CA GLY A 181 -11.72 13.89 -2.74
C GLY A 181 -10.44 14.55 -2.26
N VAL A 182 -9.93 14.01 -1.14
CA VAL A 182 -8.65 14.39 -0.54
C VAL A 182 -7.72 13.20 -0.63
N GLY A 183 -6.46 13.43 -0.97
CA GLY A 183 -5.45 12.38 -0.95
C GLY A 183 -5.38 11.49 -2.19
N ASN A 184 -4.56 10.46 -2.11
CA ASN A 184 -4.45 9.42 -3.13
C ASN A 184 -5.54 8.36 -2.92
N GLY A 185 -6.49 8.24 -3.87
CA GLY A 185 -7.62 7.33 -3.74
C GLY A 185 -7.23 5.87 -3.55
N MET A 186 -6.10 5.41 -4.11
CA MET A 186 -5.61 4.04 -3.90
C MET A 186 -5.20 3.81 -2.45
N SER A 187 -4.33 4.67 -1.94
CA SER A 187 -3.84 4.58 -0.56
C SER A 187 -4.99 4.69 0.44
N LEU A 188 -5.97 5.55 0.16
CA LEU A 188 -7.14 5.75 1.03
C LEU A 188 -8.10 4.55 1.06
N ILE A 189 -8.29 3.84 -0.05
CA ILE A 189 -9.10 2.60 -0.06
C ILE A 189 -8.40 1.51 0.76
N ILE A 190 -7.08 1.34 0.60
CA ILE A 190 -6.30 0.39 1.40
C ILE A 190 -6.38 0.76 2.89
N PHE A 191 -6.23 2.04 3.21
CA PHE A 191 -6.40 2.57 4.56
C PHE A 191 -7.78 2.22 5.15
N ALA A 192 -8.86 2.49 4.40
CA ALA A 192 -10.22 2.18 4.83
C ALA A 192 -10.42 0.66 5.03
N SER A 193 -9.84 -0.16 4.15
CA SER A 193 -9.86 -1.62 4.27
C SER A 193 -9.21 -2.09 5.56
N ILE A 194 -8.01 -1.62 5.85
CA ILE A 194 -7.23 -2.03 7.03
C ILE A 194 -7.90 -1.52 8.32
N VAL A 195 -8.23 -0.22 8.39
CA VAL A 195 -8.82 0.39 9.60
C VAL A 195 -10.13 -0.28 9.98
N SER A 196 -10.92 -0.69 9.00
CA SER A 196 -12.20 -1.35 9.27
C SER A 196 -12.06 -2.73 9.95
N GLN A 197 -10.93 -3.39 9.80
CA GLN A 197 -10.66 -4.69 10.43
C GLN A 197 -9.95 -4.58 11.78
N LEU A 198 -9.27 -3.47 12.06
CA LEU A 198 -8.51 -3.30 13.30
C LEU A 198 -9.33 -3.61 14.57
N PRO A 199 -10.60 -3.13 14.75
CA PRO A 199 -11.36 -3.43 15.95
C PRO A 199 -11.60 -4.93 16.15
N ALA A 200 -11.93 -5.67 15.07
CA ALA A 200 -12.14 -7.11 15.13
C ALA A 200 -10.85 -7.86 15.47
N GLN A 201 -9.72 -7.45 14.86
CA GLN A 201 -8.41 -8.05 15.10
C GLN A 201 -7.92 -7.83 16.54
N PHE A 202 -8.09 -6.63 17.10
CA PHE A 202 -7.77 -6.37 18.51
C PHE A 202 -8.69 -7.13 19.45
N GLY A 203 -9.99 -7.20 19.15
CA GLY A 203 -10.95 -7.98 19.91
C GLY A 203 -10.61 -9.48 19.94
N GLY A 204 -10.25 -10.05 18.79
CA GLY A 204 -9.81 -11.44 18.68
C GLY A 204 -8.52 -11.71 19.46
N ALA A 205 -7.50 -10.86 19.33
CA ALA A 205 -6.26 -10.97 20.09
C ALA A 205 -6.50 -10.91 21.61
N TYR A 206 -7.40 -10.03 22.07
CA TYR A 206 -7.78 -9.94 23.48
C TYR A 206 -8.49 -11.22 23.97
N GLN A 207 -9.44 -11.75 23.20
CA GLN A 207 -10.17 -12.98 23.58
C GLN A 207 -9.23 -14.18 23.71
N VAL A 208 -8.30 -14.36 22.77
CA VAL A 208 -7.32 -15.45 22.79
C VAL A 208 -6.39 -15.32 24.00
N THR A 209 -5.85 -14.14 24.25
CA THR A 209 -4.92 -13.93 25.38
C THR A 209 -5.61 -13.96 26.73
N ALA A 210 -6.84 -13.43 26.84
CA ALA A 210 -7.64 -13.51 28.06
C ALA A 210 -8.08 -14.93 28.38
N GLY A 211 -8.51 -15.70 27.37
CA GLY A 211 -8.88 -17.12 27.51
C GLY A 211 -7.72 -18.00 27.97
N GLN A 212 -6.48 -17.66 27.66
CA GLN A 212 -5.26 -18.33 28.08
C GLN A 212 -4.66 -17.80 29.39
N GLY A 213 -5.29 -16.81 30.02
CA GLY A 213 -4.76 -16.16 31.24
C GLY A 213 -3.48 -15.32 31.01
N ARG A 214 -3.18 -14.97 29.76
CA ARG A 214 -1.94 -14.28 29.35
C ARG A 214 -2.15 -12.79 29.05
N ILE A 215 -2.92 -12.08 29.87
CA ILE A 215 -3.27 -10.65 29.69
C ILE A 215 -2.02 -9.76 29.62
N GLY A 216 -0.93 -10.13 30.33
CA GLY A 216 0.35 -9.41 30.23
C GLY A 216 0.93 -9.36 28.83
N GLN A 217 0.76 -10.40 28.04
CA GLN A 217 1.21 -10.44 26.65
C GLN A 217 0.41 -9.50 25.76
N PHE A 218 -0.92 -9.41 25.96
CA PHE A 218 -1.76 -8.44 25.26
C PHE A 218 -1.34 -6.99 25.56
N THR A 219 -1.08 -6.69 26.84
CA THR A 219 -0.59 -5.36 27.24
C THR A 219 0.73 -5.00 26.56
N PHE A 220 1.66 -5.97 26.49
CA PHE A 220 2.93 -5.78 25.79
C PHE A 220 2.72 -5.56 24.28
N LEU A 221 1.83 -6.31 23.64
CA LEU A 221 1.48 -6.11 22.24
C LEU A 221 0.91 -4.72 21.96
N MET A 222 0.05 -4.21 22.85
CA MET A 222 -0.48 -2.85 22.75
C MET A 222 0.62 -1.79 22.91
N LEU A 223 1.56 -1.99 23.84
CA LEU A 223 2.70 -1.12 23.98
C LEU A 223 3.59 -1.12 22.75
N MET A 224 3.88 -2.31 22.21
CA MET A 224 4.65 -2.47 20.98
C MET A 224 3.97 -1.77 19.80
N PHE A 225 2.66 -1.95 19.63
CA PHE A 225 1.86 -1.27 18.61
C PHE A 225 1.97 0.26 18.73
N PHE A 226 1.83 0.79 19.94
CA PHE A 226 1.98 2.22 20.18
C PHE A 226 3.38 2.74 19.86
N LEU A 227 4.43 2.02 20.29
CA LEU A 227 5.81 2.37 19.98
C LEU A 227 6.09 2.35 18.47
N MET A 228 5.52 1.38 17.74
CA MET A 228 5.63 1.32 16.28
C MET A 228 4.98 2.54 15.63
N ILE A 229 3.79 2.95 16.06
CA ILE A 229 3.13 4.16 15.53
C ILE A 229 4.03 5.38 15.75
N VAL A 230 4.54 5.59 16.96
CA VAL A 230 5.43 6.71 17.26
C VAL A 230 6.70 6.68 16.39
N GLY A 231 7.31 5.49 16.24
CA GLY A 231 8.48 5.30 15.40
C GLY A 231 8.21 5.62 13.93
N ILE A 232 7.08 5.16 13.38
CA ILE A 232 6.68 5.45 12.00
C ILE A 232 6.48 6.95 11.80
N ILE A 233 5.78 7.63 12.71
CA ILE A 233 5.54 9.08 12.63
C ILE A 233 6.87 9.82 12.63
N TYR A 234 7.81 9.45 13.50
CA TYR A 234 9.13 10.08 13.60
C TYR A 234 9.94 9.94 12.32
N VAL A 235 10.03 8.73 11.77
CA VAL A 235 10.81 8.46 10.56
C VAL A 235 10.15 9.04 9.31
N GLU A 236 8.81 8.99 9.20
CA GLU A 236 8.08 9.52 8.05
C GLU A 236 8.11 11.05 7.97
N GLN A 237 8.27 11.72 9.11
CA GLN A 237 8.46 13.17 9.17
C GLN A 237 9.93 13.58 9.01
N GLY A 238 10.86 12.64 9.18
CA GLY A 238 12.29 12.87 9.04
C GLY A 238 12.67 13.32 7.63
N GLN A 239 13.33 14.48 7.53
CA GLN A 239 13.80 15.01 6.24
C GLN A 239 15.18 15.67 6.39
N ARG A 240 16.05 15.44 5.41
CA ARG A 240 17.30 16.18 5.26
C ARG A 240 17.11 17.30 4.27
N ARG A 241 17.38 18.54 4.69
CA ARG A 241 17.26 19.73 3.86
C ARG A 241 18.60 20.04 3.21
N ILE A 242 18.68 20.01 1.88
CA ILE A 242 19.88 20.39 1.13
C ILE A 242 19.71 21.83 0.69
N PRO A 243 20.57 22.75 1.14
CA PRO A 243 20.47 24.17 0.76
C PRO A 243 20.86 24.35 -0.71
N ILE A 244 20.08 25.16 -1.43
CA ILE A 244 20.36 25.62 -2.79
C ILE A 244 20.41 27.13 -2.75
N GLN A 245 21.43 27.69 -3.36
CA GLN A 245 21.57 29.13 -3.55
C GLN A 245 21.40 29.45 -5.02
N PHE A 246 20.65 30.52 -5.28
CA PHE A 246 20.51 31.11 -6.62
C PHE A 246 21.41 32.33 -6.75
N ALA A 247 22.08 32.46 -7.91
CA ALA A 247 22.94 33.58 -8.18
C ALA A 247 22.13 34.91 -8.17
N LYS A 248 22.66 35.92 -7.48
CA LYS A 248 22.10 37.26 -7.50
C LYS A 248 22.31 37.87 -8.90
N ARG A 249 21.25 38.32 -9.54
CA ARG A 249 21.34 39.08 -10.79
C ARG A 249 21.13 40.54 -10.49
N VAL A 250 22.10 41.38 -10.85
CA VAL A 250 22.01 42.83 -10.75
C VAL A 250 21.56 43.36 -12.11
N ARG A 251 20.40 44.00 -12.16
CA ARG A 251 19.90 44.66 -13.38
C ARG A 251 19.73 46.16 -13.07
N GLY A 252 20.74 46.93 -13.43
CA GLY A 252 20.82 48.36 -13.06
C GLY A 252 21.01 48.54 -11.54
N ARG A 253 20.18 49.37 -10.91
CA ARG A 253 20.17 49.60 -9.45
C ARG A 253 19.38 48.56 -8.63
N LYS A 254 18.65 47.63 -9.28
CA LYS A 254 17.83 46.60 -8.60
C LYS A 254 18.58 45.30 -8.55
N VAL A 255 18.75 44.78 -7.34
CA VAL A 255 19.27 43.42 -7.09
C VAL A 255 18.07 42.48 -7.11
N MET A 256 18.00 41.57 -8.11
CA MET A 256 16.99 40.53 -8.23
C MET A 256 17.63 39.19 -7.96
N GLY A 257 16.96 38.34 -7.18
CA GLY A 257 17.42 36.98 -6.84
C GLY A 257 18.25 36.95 -5.55
N GLY A 258 18.89 35.83 -5.31
CA GLY A 258 19.65 35.56 -4.08
C GLY A 258 18.84 34.97 -2.96
N GLN A 259 17.63 34.44 -3.25
CA GLN A 259 16.89 33.64 -2.30
C GLN A 259 17.56 32.26 -2.18
N SER A 260 17.83 31.86 -0.95
CA SER A 260 18.23 30.49 -0.64
C SER A 260 16.99 29.62 -0.44
N THR A 261 16.91 28.53 -1.12
CA THR A 261 15.88 27.51 -0.92
C THR A 261 16.52 26.19 -0.52
N TYR A 262 15.73 25.17 -0.22
CA TYR A 262 16.25 23.85 0.10
C TYR A 262 15.44 22.76 -0.60
N ILE A 263 16.10 21.65 -0.92
CA ILE A 263 15.44 20.42 -1.35
C ILE A 263 15.25 19.53 -0.11
N PRO A 264 13.99 19.23 0.26
CA PRO A 264 13.73 18.29 1.34
C PRO A 264 13.87 16.86 0.82
N LEU A 265 14.86 16.11 1.31
CA LEU A 265 14.98 14.68 1.09
C LEU A 265 14.42 13.95 2.30
N LYS A 266 13.31 13.23 2.13
CA LYS A 266 12.69 12.42 3.18
C LYS A 266 13.56 11.19 3.46
N VAL A 267 13.61 10.75 4.72
CA VAL A 267 14.27 9.50 5.12
C VAL A 267 13.59 8.31 4.45
N ASN A 268 12.27 8.30 4.46
CA ASN A 268 11.46 7.38 3.67
C ASN A 268 10.87 8.12 2.46
N SER A 269 11.65 8.22 1.37
CA SER A 269 11.16 8.80 0.11
C SER A 269 10.21 7.86 -0.62
N ALA A 270 10.37 6.55 -0.44
CA ALA A 270 9.59 5.53 -1.11
C ALA A 270 8.18 5.34 -0.50
N GLY A 271 7.92 5.84 0.71
CA GLY A 271 6.66 5.66 1.41
C GLY A 271 6.39 4.20 1.76
N VAL A 272 5.12 3.79 1.64
CA VAL A 272 4.66 2.42 1.94
C VAL A 272 4.67 1.48 0.72
N ILE A 273 4.94 2.02 -0.48
CA ILE A 273 4.86 1.28 -1.75
C ILE A 273 5.81 0.08 -1.80
N PRO A 274 7.08 0.15 -1.36
CA PRO A 274 7.99 -0.99 -1.36
C PRO A 274 7.49 -2.19 -0.56
N VAL A 275 6.78 -1.93 0.52
CA VAL A 275 6.22 -2.98 1.38
C VAL A 275 5.07 -3.69 0.66
N ILE A 276 4.22 -2.93 -0.03
CA ILE A 276 3.14 -3.49 -0.85
C ILE A 276 3.72 -4.34 -2.00
N PHE A 277 4.83 -3.91 -2.62
CA PHE A 277 5.50 -4.68 -3.66
C PHE A 277 6.08 -5.99 -3.13
N ALA A 278 6.78 -5.94 -2.00
CA ALA A 278 7.36 -7.11 -1.36
C ALA A 278 6.28 -8.17 -1.04
N THR A 279 5.16 -7.73 -0.45
CA THR A 279 4.05 -8.63 -0.13
C THR A 279 3.35 -9.19 -1.36
N SER A 280 3.16 -8.38 -2.40
CA SER A 280 2.54 -8.83 -3.65
C SER A 280 3.38 -9.91 -4.36
N ILE A 281 4.72 -9.76 -4.34
CA ILE A 281 5.63 -10.77 -4.93
C ILE A 281 5.65 -12.05 -4.10
N LEU A 282 5.62 -11.96 -2.77
CA LEU A 282 5.53 -13.13 -1.91
C LEU A 282 4.20 -13.88 -2.05
N PHE A 283 3.14 -13.14 -2.34
CA PHE A 283 1.81 -13.70 -2.55
C PHE A 283 1.70 -14.53 -3.83
N PHE A 284 2.38 -14.13 -4.90
CA PHE A 284 2.24 -14.77 -6.20
C PHE A 284 2.65 -16.26 -6.23
N PRO A 285 3.82 -16.69 -5.71
CA PRO A 285 4.18 -18.10 -5.61
C PRO A 285 3.19 -18.91 -4.80
N ALA A 286 2.68 -18.34 -3.72
CA ALA A 286 1.70 -18.99 -2.86
C ALA A 286 0.37 -19.24 -3.59
N LEU A 287 -0.09 -18.28 -4.39
CA LEU A 287 -1.29 -18.42 -5.22
C LEU A 287 -1.09 -19.49 -6.32
N VAL A 288 0.08 -19.52 -6.95
CA VAL A 288 0.40 -20.56 -7.95
C VAL A 288 0.46 -21.95 -7.32
N ALA A 289 1.06 -22.08 -6.14
CA ALA A 289 1.17 -23.35 -5.41
C ALA A 289 -0.20 -23.97 -5.10
N THR A 290 -1.19 -23.15 -4.72
CA THR A 290 -2.55 -23.63 -4.46
C THR A 290 -3.25 -24.16 -5.71
N SER A 291 -2.83 -23.73 -6.90
CA SER A 291 -3.39 -24.18 -8.19
C SER A 291 -2.73 -25.45 -8.71
N LEU A 292 -1.61 -25.90 -8.12
CA LEU A 292 -0.90 -27.09 -8.56
C LEU A 292 -1.66 -28.38 -8.17
N PRO A 293 -1.76 -29.36 -9.10
CA PRO A 293 -2.36 -30.66 -8.77
C PRO A 293 -1.54 -31.38 -7.70
N GLN A 294 -2.21 -32.13 -6.82
CA GLN A 294 -1.57 -32.91 -5.77
C GLN A 294 -1.13 -34.32 -6.23
N ASP A 295 -1.47 -34.71 -7.46
CA ASP A 295 -1.31 -36.08 -7.95
C ASP A 295 0.15 -36.46 -8.23
N ASN A 296 1.05 -35.49 -8.42
CA ASN A 296 2.47 -35.74 -8.66
C ASN A 296 3.31 -35.45 -7.41
N SER A 297 4.23 -36.35 -7.07
CA SER A 297 5.13 -36.19 -5.91
C SER A 297 5.95 -34.91 -5.94
N VAL A 298 6.37 -34.45 -7.12
CA VAL A 298 7.16 -33.23 -7.31
C VAL A 298 6.29 -31.97 -7.06
N THR A 299 5.07 -31.92 -7.61
CA THR A 299 4.14 -30.80 -7.41
C THR A 299 3.67 -30.72 -5.97
N ALA A 300 3.43 -31.87 -5.33
CA ALA A 300 3.11 -31.94 -3.91
C ALA A 300 4.27 -31.46 -3.02
N ALA A 301 5.51 -31.83 -3.34
CA ALA A 301 6.69 -31.37 -2.61
C ALA A 301 6.89 -29.85 -2.73
N ILE A 302 6.76 -29.28 -3.94
CA ILE A 302 6.83 -27.85 -4.18
C ILE A 302 5.72 -27.11 -3.41
N ARG A 303 4.50 -27.60 -3.49
CA ARG A 303 3.36 -27.03 -2.77
C ARG A 303 3.60 -27.03 -1.27
N ASN A 304 3.97 -28.18 -0.69
CA ASN A 304 4.25 -28.29 0.74
C ASN A 304 5.38 -27.36 1.18
N TRP A 305 6.44 -27.23 0.37
CA TRP A 305 7.52 -26.32 0.67
C TRP A 305 7.05 -24.85 0.68
N ILE A 306 6.23 -24.45 -0.30
CA ILE A 306 5.68 -23.09 -0.38
C ILE A 306 4.69 -22.86 0.78
N ASP A 307 3.81 -23.82 1.06
CA ASP A 307 2.80 -23.71 2.14
C ASP A 307 3.47 -23.57 3.51
N VAL A 308 4.55 -24.31 3.77
CA VAL A 308 5.30 -24.24 5.03
C VAL A 308 6.12 -22.97 5.14
N ASN A 309 6.81 -22.55 4.06
CA ASN A 309 7.80 -21.49 4.13
C ASN A 309 7.29 -20.11 3.70
N LEU A 310 6.33 -20.03 2.77
CA LEU A 310 5.85 -18.76 2.21
C LEU A 310 4.39 -18.46 2.55
N ALA A 311 3.55 -19.49 2.64
CA ALA A 311 2.12 -19.36 2.83
C ALA A 311 1.66 -19.63 4.27
N ASN A 312 2.61 -19.79 5.21
CA ASN A 312 2.26 -20.08 6.60
C ASN A 312 1.34 -18.98 7.16
N SER A 313 0.26 -19.43 7.74
CA SER A 313 -0.92 -18.66 8.11
C SER A 313 -0.68 -17.44 8.99
N GLN A 314 0.40 -17.44 9.72
CA GLN A 314 0.71 -16.36 10.68
C GLN A 314 1.93 -15.55 10.28
N GLY A 315 2.57 -15.86 9.13
CA GLY A 315 3.83 -15.21 8.75
C GLY A 315 4.96 -15.44 9.77
N THR A 316 4.84 -16.52 10.54
CA THR A 316 5.72 -16.82 11.67
C THR A 316 6.94 -17.64 11.28
N THR A 317 7.00 -18.15 10.05
CA THR A 317 8.16 -18.89 9.57
C THR A 317 9.35 -17.96 9.41
N TRP A 318 10.47 -18.30 10.01
CA TRP A 318 11.71 -17.51 9.92
C TRP A 318 12.16 -17.25 8.48
N PHE A 319 11.89 -18.17 7.57
CA PHE A 319 12.17 -17.99 6.14
C PHE A 319 11.33 -16.85 5.53
N TYR A 320 10.01 -16.83 5.80
CA TYR A 320 9.11 -15.77 5.34
C TYR A 320 9.56 -14.41 5.88
N ILE A 321 9.83 -14.32 7.18
CA ILE A 321 10.27 -13.10 7.87
C ILE A 321 11.54 -12.54 7.24
N PHE A 322 12.55 -13.40 7.04
CA PHE A 322 13.83 -13.01 6.46
C PHE A 322 13.69 -12.55 4.99
N PHE A 323 12.94 -13.34 4.20
CA PHE A 323 12.75 -13.03 2.78
C PHE A 323 11.92 -11.77 2.57
N LEU A 324 10.87 -11.57 3.37
CA LEU A 324 10.09 -10.33 3.38
C LEU A 324 10.98 -9.11 3.70
N GLY A 325 11.82 -9.21 4.73
CA GLY A 325 12.74 -8.14 5.11
C GLY A 325 13.71 -7.76 3.98
N ILE A 326 14.31 -8.75 3.33
CA ILE A 326 15.21 -8.51 2.18
C ILE A 326 14.47 -7.87 1.02
N LEU A 327 13.29 -8.36 0.67
CA LEU A 327 12.48 -7.80 -0.42
C LEU A 327 12.10 -6.34 -0.13
N ILE A 328 11.72 -6.01 1.11
CA ILE A 328 11.40 -4.63 1.48
C ILE A 328 12.62 -3.72 1.28
N ILE A 329 13.80 -4.14 1.74
CA ILE A 329 15.04 -3.37 1.56
C ILE A 329 15.32 -3.18 0.07
N PHE A 330 15.28 -4.26 -0.71
CA PHE A 330 15.51 -4.21 -2.16
C PHE A 330 14.55 -3.26 -2.87
N PHE A 331 13.24 -3.39 -2.62
CA PHE A 331 12.24 -2.52 -3.26
C PHE A 331 12.32 -1.08 -2.78
N THR A 332 12.75 -0.83 -1.55
CA THR A 332 12.94 0.54 -1.06
C THR A 332 14.05 1.24 -1.83
N TYR A 333 15.19 0.58 -2.06
CA TYR A 333 16.25 1.12 -2.89
C TYR A 333 15.81 1.30 -4.34
N PHE A 334 15.19 0.29 -4.90
CA PHE A 334 14.69 0.30 -6.28
C PHE A 334 13.72 1.45 -6.50
N TYR A 335 12.72 1.59 -5.64
CA TYR A 335 11.69 2.63 -5.77
C TYR A 335 12.23 4.03 -5.52
N THR A 336 13.13 4.19 -4.54
CA THR A 336 13.78 5.48 -4.28
C THR A 336 14.57 5.96 -5.49
N THR A 337 15.28 5.06 -6.17
CA THR A 337 16.05 5.38 -7.39
C THR A 337 15.15 5.82 -8.55
N ILE A 338 13.96 5.22 -8.69
CA ILE A 338 12.99 5.60 -9.72
C ILE A 338 12.33 6.94 -9.40
N GLN A 339 11.98 7.16 -8.13
CA GLN A 339 11.23 8.35 -7.73
C GLN A 339 12.11 9.61 -7.71
N PHE A 340 13.35 9.46 -7.33
CA PHE A 340 14.30 10.55 -7.28
C PHE A 340 15.48 10.26 -8.21
N ASP A 341 15.46 10.89 -9.39
CA ASP A 341 16.57 10.86 -10.34
C ASP A 341 17.56 11.99 -10.05
N PRO A 342 18.76 11.70 -9.50
CA PRO A 342 19.75 12.73 -9.17
C PRO A 342 20.25 13.50 -10.39
N VAL A 343 20.30 12.88 -11.57
CA VAL A 343 20.75 13.53 -12.81
C VAL A 343 19.76 14.61 -13.21
N ARG A 344 18.48 14.24 -13.28
CA ARG A 344 17.38 15.15 -13.64
C ARG A 344 17.25 16.32 -12.66
N GLN A 345 17.40 16.03 -11.35
CA GLN A 345 17.38 17.09 -10.32
C GLN A 345 18.57 18.05 -10.43
N SER A 346 19.77 17.53 -10.65
CA SER A 346 20.97 18.33 -10.85
C SER A 346 20.85 19.24 -12.07
N ASP A 347 20.33 18.73 -13.19
CA ASP A 347 20.09 19.49 -14.40
C ASP A 347 19.01 20.58 -14.21
N MET A 348 17.95 20.27 -13.48
CA MET A 348 16.91 21.26 -13.14
C MET A 348 17.48 22.41 -12.33
N ILE A 349 18.25 22.13 -11.28
CA ILE A 349 18.93 23.14 -10.45
C ILE A 349 19.84 24.02 -11.32
N ARG A 350 20.65 23.39 -12.19
CA ARG A 350 21.57 24.11 -13.09
C ARG A 350 20.83 25.01 -14.07
N ARG A 351 19.74 24.53 -14.69
CA ARG A 351 18.93 25.34 -15.63
C ARG A 351 18.28 26.54 -14.96
N GLN A 352 17.92 26.43 -13.69
CA GLN A 352 17.36 27.52 -12.89
C GLN A 352 18.43 28.50 -12.36
N GLY A 353 19.72 28.24 -12.64
CA GLY A 353 20.82 29.07 -12.15
C GLY A 353 21.13 28.88 -10.66
N GLY A 354 20.66 27.74 -10.07
CA GLY A 354 20.94 27.34 -8.70
C GLY A 354 22.22 26.50 -8.58
N PHE A 355 22.80 26.48 -7.41
CA PHE A 355 23.93 25.61 -7.08
C PHE A 355 23.87 25.20 -5.60
N VAL A 356 24.48 24.07 -5.29
CA VAL A 356 24.65 23.59 -3.92
C VAL A 356 25.95 24.22 -3.37
N PRO A 357 25.92 24.92 -2.23
CA PRO A 357 27.12 25.51 -1.65
C PRO A 357 28.24 24.48 -1.47
N GLY A 358 29.45 24.79 -1.95
CA GLY A 358 30.60 23.91 -1.87
C GLY A 358 30.68 22.79 -2.91
N VAL A 359 29.68 22.65 -3.82
CA VAL A 359 29.68 21.62 -4.87
C VAL A 359 29.58 22.27 -6.25
N ARG A 360 30.43 21.87 -7.20
CA ARG A 360 30.38 22.37 -8.58
C ARG A 360 29.09 21.92 -9.27
N PRO A 361 28.38 22.84 -9.99
CA PRO A 361 27.19 22.48 -10.76
C PRO A 361 27.49 21.43 -11.82
N GLY A 362 26.55 20.49 -12.03
CA GLY A 362 26.67 19.41 -13.02
C GLY A 362 26.95 18.04 -12.37
N ILE A 363 27.85 17.26 -12.94
CA ILE A 363 28.13 15.86 -12.52
C ILE A 363 28.48 15.76 -11.02
N SER A 364 29.24 16.71 -10.48
CA SER A 364 29.58 16.74 -9.06
C SER A 364 28.33 16.87 -8.16
N THR A 365 27.34 17.69 -8.57
CA THR A 365 26.06 17.81 -7.87
C THR A 365 25.25 16.54 -7.96
N THR A 366 25.23 15.85 -9.12
CA THR A 366 24.60 14.53 -9.30
C THR A 366 25.20 13.49 -8.34
N ASN A 367 26.53 13.39 -8.30
CA ASN A 367 27.21 12.43 -7.42
C ASN A 367 26.96 12.75 -5.93
N TYR A 368 26.95 14.02 -5.55
CA TYR A 368 26.63 14.46 -4.19
C TYR A 368 25.20 14.07 -3.79
N LEU A 369 24.21 14.34 -4.64
CA LEU A 369 22.82 13.97 -4.39
C LEU A 369 22.64 12.45 -4.30
N SER A 370 23.25 11.70 -5.23
CA SER A 370 23.20 10.23 -5.24
C SER A 370 23.81 9.65 -3.94
N HIS A 371 24.94 10.18 -3.50
CA HIS A 371 25.58 9.74 -2.27
C HIS A 371 24.70 9.98 -1.03
N ILE A 372 24.06 11.15 -0.94
CA ILE A 372 23.15 11.46 0.17
C ILE A 372 21.95 10.54 0.18
N ILE A 373 21.31 10.33 -1.00
CA ILE A 373 20.13 9.48 -1.11
C ILE A 373 20.46 8.06 -0.67
N ASN A 374 21.54 7.47 -1.18
CA ASN A 374 21.93 6.11 -0.82
C ASN A 374 22.18 5.96 0.69
N ARG A 375 22.79 6.98 1.33
CA ARG A 375 23.01 6.95 2.78
C ARG A 375 21.74 7.14 3.60
N ILE A 376 20.75 7.89 3.10
CA ILE A 376 19.49 8.10 3.81
C ILE A 376 18.56 6.91 3.60
N THR A 377 18.56 6.31 2.41
CA THR A 377 17.70 5.16 2.08
C THR A 377 18.04 3.93 2.91
N LEU A 378 19.33 3.71 3.28
CA LEU A 378 19.72 2.54 4.07
C LEU A 378 19.00 2.47 5.43
N PRO A 379 19.12 3.48 6.33
CA PRO A 379 18.42 3.44 7.60
C PRO A 379 16.89 3.45 7.42
N GLY A 380 16.38 4.14 6.38
CA GLY A 380 14.95 4.13 6.05
C GLY A 380 14.45 2.73 5.66
N SER A 381 15.19 2.00 4.82
CA SER A 381 14.82 0.65 4.39
C SER A 381 14.88 -0.38 5.52
N ILE A 382 15.92 -0.30 6.38
CA ILE A 382 16.03 -1.16 7.56
C ILE A 382 14.88 -0.89 8.53
N PHE A 383 14.54 0.38 8.74
CA PHE A 383 13.40 0.74 9.58
C PHE A 383 12.08 0.17 9.03
N LEU A 384 11.81 0.34 7.73
CA LEU A 384 10.60 -0.20 7.09
C LEU A 384 10.53 -1.73 7.22
N ALA A 385 11.64 -2.42 6.96
CA ALA A 385 11.74 -3.87 7.13
C ALA A 385 11.50 -4.28 8.60
N SER A 386 12.11 -3.57 9.56
CA SER A 386 11.94 -3.84 10.98
C SER A 386 10.47 -3.69 11.40
N VAL A 387 9.81 -2.60 11.03
CA VAL A 387 8.40 -2.37 11.37
C VAL A 387 7.50 -3.43 10.76
N ALA A 388 7.75 -3.83 9.51
CA ALA A 388 6.94 -4.83 8.83
C ALA A 388 7.06 -6.23 9.47
N VAL A 389 8.26 -6.58 9.93
CA VAL A 389 8.63 -7.91 10.40
C VAL A 389 8.40 -8.07 11.91
N LEU A 390 8.48 -7.02 12.71
CA LEU A 390 8.46 -7.05 14.18
C LEU A 390 7.22 -7.74 14.77
N PRO A 391 5.97 -7.49 14.31
CA PRO A 391 4.81 -8.25 14.80
C PRO A 391 4.87 -9.74 14.47
N SER A 392 5.37 -10.09 13.29
CA SER A 392 5.53 -11.50 12.90
C SER A 392 6.55 -12.22 13.79
N ILE A 393 7.62 -11.56 14.19
CA ILE A 393 8.59 -12.10 15.17
C ILE A 393 7.91 -12.27 16.54
N ALA A 394 7.15 -11.28 16.99
CA ALA A 394 6.44 -11.36 18.26
C ALA A 394 5.43 -12.52 18.27
N SER A 395 4.68 -12.70 17.17
CA SER A 395 3.77 -13.83 16.99
C SER A 395 4.50 -15.18 17.02
N ALA A 396 5.68 -15.26 16.38
CA ALA A 396 6.49 -16.49 16.34
C ALA A 396 7.04 -16.87 17.73
N ILE A 397 7.41 -15.89 18.56
CA ILE A 397 7.99 -16.15 19.89
C ILE A 397 6.91 -16.51 20.91
N TRP A 398 5.73 -15.87 20.84
CA TRP A 398 4.68 -16.04 21.86
C TRP A 398 3.55 -16.96 21.45
N ASP A 399 3.58 -17.46 20.23
CA ASP A 399 2.53 -18.31 19.65
C ASP A 399 1.11 -17.71 19.79
N ILE A 400 1.03 -16.36 19.59
CA ILE A 400 -0.22 -15.64 19.63
C ILE A 400 -0.62 -15.31 18.19
N PRO A 401 -1.82 -15.68 17.75
CA PRO A 401 -2.33 -15.26 16.44
C PRO A 401 -2.60 -13.76 16.47
N LEU A 402 -1.62 -12.96 15.99
CA LEU A 402 -1.80 -11.55 15.82
C LEU A 402 -2.65 -11.31 14.57
N GLY A 403 -3.85 -10.78 14.74
CA GLY A 403 -4.71 -10.40 13.63
C GLY A 403 -4.18 -9.24 12.80
N PHE A 404 -3.20 -8.48 13.33
CA PHE A 404 -2.61 -7.32 12.65
C PHE A 404 -1.15 -7.57 12.28
N SER A 405 -0.76 -7.11 11.11
CA SER A 405 0.62 -7.15 10.63
C SER A 405 1.29 -5.78 10.77
N GLY A 406 2.63 -5.76 10.85
CA GLY A 406 3.40 -4.52 10.81
C GLY A 406 3.16 -3.71 9.53
N ILE A 407 2.84 -4.40 8.46
CA ILE A 407 2.47 -3.83 7.16
C ILE A 407 1.19 -3.00 7.28
N SER A 408 0.17 -3.51 7.98
CA SER A 408 -1.10 -2.81 8.20
C SER A 408 -0.90 -1.51 8.96
N ILE A 409 -0.07 -1.54 10.02
CA ILE A 409 0.23 -0.35 10.82
C ILE A 409 0.97 0.68 9.98
N LEU A 410 1.97 0.25 9.24
CA LEU A 410 2.80 1.11 8.41
C LEU A 410 1.97 1.80 7.31
N ILE A 411 1.10 1.06 6.63
CA ILE A 411 0.20 1.62 5.62
C ILE A 411 -0.78 2.59 6.26
N THR A 412 -1.40 2.22 7.39
CA THR A 412 -2.39 3.07 8.06
C THR A 412 -1.80 4.40 8.50
N VAL A 413 -0.66 4.37 9.19
CA VAL A 413 -0.01 5.58 9.69
C VAL A 413 0.59 6.41 8.54
N GLY A 414 1.24 5.76 7.57
CA GLY A 414 1.84 6.43 6.41
C GLY A 414 0.80 7.17 5.57
N VAL A 415 -0.32 6.52 5.25
CA VAL A 415 -1.42 7.12 4.46
C VAL A 415 -2.10 8.25 5.24
N ALA A 416 -2.32 8.08 6.55
CA ALA A 416 -2.88 9.15 7.38
C ALA A 416 -2.00 10.40 7.38
N LEU A 417 -0.68 10.23 7.54
CA LEU A 417 0.29 11.33 7.52
C LEU A 417 0.38 12.00 6.14
N GLU A 418 0.39 11.21 5.06
CA GLU A 418 0.42 11.75 3.70
C GLU A 418 -0.83 12.57 3.41
N THR A 419 -2.01 12.05 3.79
CA THR A 419 -3.28 12.75 3.61
C THR A 419 -3.33 14.04 4.43
N MET A 420 -2.85 14.03 5.68
CA MET A 420 -2.73 15.25 6.49
C MET A 420 -1.84 16.29 5.83
N LYS A 421 -0.65 15.91 5.35
CA LYS A 421 0.27 16.83 4.65
C LYS A 421 -0.35 17.42 3.38
N GLN A 422 -1.16 16.66 2.66
CA GLN A 422 -1.88 17.17 1.48
C GLN A 422 -2.95 18.19 1.86
N ILE A 423 -3.69 17.95 2.95
CA ILE A 423 -4.68 18.90 3.47
C ILE A 423 -3.98 20.19 3.92
N GLU A 424 -2.87 20.08 4.68
CA GLU A 424 -2.08 21.24 5.13
C GLU A 424 -1.54 22.05 3.96
N SER A 425 -1.06 21.40 2.90
CA SER A 425 -0.59 22.06 1.68
C SER A 425 -1.71 22.83 0.98
N GLN A 426 -2.92 22.26 0.88
CA GLN A 426 -4.08 22.94 0.29
C GLN A 426 -4.56 24.12 1.14
N LEU A 427 -4.47 24.00 2.47
CA LEU A 427 -4.77 25.10 3.39
C LEU A 427 -3.77 26.25 3.25
N SER A 428 -2.48 25.92 3.18
CA SER A 428 -1.40 26.92 3.04
C SER A 428 -1.53 27.73 1.75
N MET A 429 -1.83 27.08 0.63
CA MET A 429 -2.01 27.78 -0.65
C MET A 429 -3.13 28.81 -0.60
N ARG A 430 -4.23 28.54 0.09
CA ARG A 430 -5.38 29.45 0.20
C ARG A 430 -5.18 30.58 1.19
N ASN A 431 -4.39 30.40 2.25
CA ASN A 431 -4.04 31.49 3.15
C ASN A 431 -3.22 32.57 2.44
N TYR A 432 -2.48 32.23 1.38
CA TYR A 432 -1.77 33.19 0.54
C TYR A 432 -2.70 33.95 -0.42
N GLU A 433 -3.76 33.34 -0.92
CA GLU A 433 -4.75 34.01 -1.78
C GLU A 433 -5.56 35.08 -1.02
N GLY A 434 -5.85 34.84 0.28
CA GLY A 434 -6.55 35.82 1.14
C GLY A 434 -5.72 37.02 1.59
N PHE A 435 -4.43 37.10 1.24
CA PHE A 435 -3.57 38.28 1.46
C PHE A 435 -3.40 39.19 0.20
N ILE A 436 -3.99 38.76 -0.91
CA ILE A 436 -3.85 39.47 -2.20
C ILE A 436 -5.14 40.24 -2.57
N ASP A 437 -6.26 39.96 -1.87
CA ASP A 437 -7.49 40.74 -1.89
C ASP A 437 -7.53 41.70 -0.69
#